data_cf971f30736341c4e07992f4644de744
#
_entry.id   cf971f30736341c4e07992f4644de744
#
_cell.length_a   1.000
_cell.length_b   1.000
_cell.length_c   1.000
_cell.angle_alpha   90.00
_cell.angle_beta   90.00
_cell.angle_gamma   90.00
#
_symmetry.space_group_name_H-M   'P 1'
#
loop_
_entity.id
_entity.type
_entity.pdbx_description
1 polymer ?
#
loop_
_entity_poly.entity_id
_entity_poly.type
_entity_poly.pdbx_seq_one_letter_code
_entity_poly.pdbx_strand_id
1 'polypeptide(L)'
;EPFDFYREIFPEGSFERKGHYEDSRPNGIAVSLPGKGGSVNGIALEIEGDGKAKRYIITDDLKKLDELIDTDFTIMAPISYFGKSRSGKFARFLYALAFDLDGVGMPQLRDVLHQMDKGILPKASFVVNSGTGLHLYYVLSEPVPMYPQNQHYLKELKYSLTRQIWNRYTSSIKQPQMQG
;
A
#
# COMPACT_ATOMS: atom_id res chain seq x y z
N GLU A 1 5.87 10.91 9.83
CA GLU A 1 7.04 10.46 9.05
C GLU A 1 6.78 9.08 8.41
N PRO A 2 7.55 8.64 7.38
CA PRO A 2 7.33 7.34 6.75
C PRO A 2 7.42 6.16 7.73
N PHE A 3 8.33 6.24 8.69
CA PHE A 3 8.47 5.23 9.74
C PHE A 3 7.17 5.11 10.57
N ASP A 4 6.63 6.21 11.04
CA ASP A 4 5.40 6.21 11.86
C ASP A 4 4.23 5.63 11.07
N PHE A 5 4.10 6.04 9.80
CA PHE A 5 3.07 5.50 8.91
C PHE A 5 3.15 3.97 8.77
N TYR A 6 4.35 3.43 8.51
CA TYR A 6 4.51 1.99 8.38
C TYR A 6 4.39 1.26 9.73
N ARG A 7 4.74 1.90 10.85
CA ARG A 7 4.54 1.34 12.19
C ARG A 7 3.07 1.24 12.57
N GLU A 8 2.23 2.15 12.12
CA GLU A 8 0.77 2.05 12.27
C GLU A 8 0.18 0.89 11.43
N ILE A 9 0.73 0.63 10.25
CA ILE A 9 0.32 -0.51 9.42
C ILE A 9 0.85 -1.83 9.99
N PHE A 10 2.12 -1.84 10.41
CA PHE A 10 2.81 -3.01 10.96
C PHE A 10 3.19 -2.74 12.42
N PRO A 11 2.30 -2.98 13.38
CA PRO A 11 2.63 -2.88 14.80
C PRO A 11 3.83 -3.76 15.17
N GLU A 12 4.50 -3.45 16.27
CA GLU A 12 5.60 -4.26 16.77
C GLU A 12 5.21 -5.73 16.90
N GLY A 13 6.09 -6.63 16.51
CA GLY A 13 5.84 -8.07 16.46
C GLY A 13 5.13 -8.56 15.20
N SER A 14 4.78 -7.66 14.25
CA SER A 14 4.11 -8.06 12.99
C SER A 14 4.93 -9.05 12.18
N PHE A 15 6.25 -8.89 12.15
CA PHE A 15 7.16 -9.77 11.42
C PHE A 15 7.80 -10.85 12.33
N GLU A 16 7.37 -10.93 13.58
CA GLU A 16 7.76 -12.00 14.51
C GLU A 16 6.67 -13.07 14.67
N ARG A 17 5.45 -12.81 14.22
CA ARG A 17 4.36 -13.78 14.28
C ARG A 17 4.73 -15.06 13.54
N LYS A 18 4.95 -16.11 14.29
CA LYS A 18 5.16 -17.46 13.77
C LYS A 18 3.85 -17.94 13.14
N GLY A 19 3.91 -18.34 11.86
CA GLY A 19 2.85 -19.14 11.25
C GLY A 19 2.94 -20.60 11.76
N HIS A 20 2.19 -21.50 11.10
CA HIS A 20 2.25 -22.94 11.41
C HIS A 20 3.63 -23.59 11.17
N TYR A 21 4.56 -22.88 10.55
CA TYR A 21 5.92 -23.36 10.28
C TYR A 21 6.89 -22.64 11.24
N GLU A 22 7.49 -23.42 12.13
CA GLU A 22 8.28 -22.91 13.26
C GLU A 22 9.55 -22.16 12.88
N ASP A 23 10.10 -22.38 11.67
CA ASP A 23 11.44 -21.94 11.30
C ASP A 23 11.52 -20.69 10.42
N SER A 24 10.39 -20.10 10.01
CA SER A 24 10.42 -18.92 9.13
C SER A 24 9.63 -17.75 9.70
N ARG A 25 10.33 -16.68 9.99
CA ARG A 25 9.70 -15.42 10.37
C ARG A 25 9.13 -14.73 9.11
N PRO A 26 7.94 -14.14 9.19
CA PRO A 26 7.45 -13.28 8.12
C PRO A 26 8.29 -12.01 8.06
N ASN A 27 8.27 -11.37 6.92
CA ASN A 27 8.96 -10.10 6.67
C ASN A 27 8.14 -9.21 5.73
N GLY A 28 8.39 -7.91 5.79
CA GLY A 28 7.94 -7.00 4.75
C GLY A 28 8.84 -7.07 3.51
N ILE A 29 8.34 -6.58 2.39
CA ILE A 29 9.13 -6.42 1.16
C ILE A 29 8.89 -5.02 0.60
N ALA A 30 9.91 -4.16 0.66
CA ALA A 30 9.94 -2.90 -0.05
C ALA A 30 10.55 -3.09 -1.45
N VAL A 31 10.03 -2.37 -2.43
CA VAL A 31 10.54 -2.34 -3.79
C VAL A 31 10.87 -0.91 -4.15
N SER A 32 12.12 -0.63 -4.41
CA SER A 32 12.58 0.62 -4.96
C SER A 32 12.66 0.53 -6.49
N LEU A 33 12.17 1.56 -7.16
CA LEU A 33 12.16 1.71 -8.62
C LEU A 33 13.08 2.86 -9.01
N PRO A 34 14.38 2.60 -9.24
CA PRO A 34 15.33 3.63 -9.64
C PRO A 34 14.91 4.31 -10.94
N GLY A 35 15.09 5.62 -11.03
CA GLY A 35 14.73 6.41 -12.21
C GLY A 35 13.24 6.73 -12.38
N LYS A 36 12.37 6.30 -11.45
CA LYS A 36 11.00 6.80 -11.35
C LYS A 36 10.89 7.79 -10.19
N GLY A 37 11.72 8.81 -10.23
CA GLY A 37 11.63 9.92 -9.30
C GLY A 37 10.27 10.59 -9.40
N GLY A 38 9.66 10.87 -8.25
CA GLY A 38 8.41 11.62 -8.21
C GLY A 38 8.59 13.01 -8.80
N SER A 39 7.53 13.59 -9.30
CA SER A 39 7.51 15.00 -9.70
C SER A 39 7.44 15.87 -8.45
N VAL A 40 8.44 16.70 -8.23
CA VAL A 40 8.38 17.79 -7.26
C VAL A 40 7.92 19.04 -7.98
N ASN A 41 6.79 19.62 -7.58
CA ASN A 41 6.19 20.82 -8.20
C ASN A 41 5.92 20.68 -9.72
N GLY A 42 5.58 19.49 -10.21
CA GLY A 42 5.28 19.25 -11.62
C GLY A 42 6.51 19.13 -12.53
N ILE A 43 7.71 19.13 -11.97
CA ILE A 43 8.96 18.88 -12.70
C ILE A 43 9.34 17.42 -12.50
N ALA A 44 9.36 16.64 -13.57
CA ALA A 44 9.87 15.28 -13.55
C ALA A 44 11.38 15.32 -13.24
N LEU A 45 11.78 14.68 -12.15
CA LEU A 45 13.18 14.47 -11.85
C LEU A 45 13.63 13.22 -12.62
N GLU A 46 14.44 13.39 -13.65
CA GLU A 46 15.21 12.30 -14.23
C GLU A 46 16.30 11.89 -13.25
N ILE A 47 16.14 10.72 -12.64
CA ILE A 47 17.16 10.14 -11.77
C ILE A 47 17.91 9.09 -12.60
N GLU A 48 19.21 9.24 -12.75
CA GLU A 48 20.09 8.26 -13.38
C GLU A 48 20.08 6.97 -12.56
N GLY A 49 19.56 5.88 -13.11
CA GLY A 49 19.55 4.55 -12.53
C GLY A 49 19.52 3.47 -13.60
N ASP A 50 19.90 2.25 -13.26
CA ASP A 50 19.88 1.10 -14.17
C ASP A 50 18.46 0.64 -14.55
N GLY A 51 17.43 1.32 -14.08
CA GLY A 51 16.02 1.06 -14.35
C GLY A 51 15.48 -0.25 -13.75
N LYS A 52 16.31 -1.01 -13.00
CA LYS A 52 15.90 -2.29 -12.43
C LYS A 52 15.34 -2.13 -11.04
N ALA A 53 14.17 -2.74 -10.82
CA ALA A 53 13.54 -2.77 -9.50
C ALA A 53 14.41 -3.52 -8.49
N LYS A 54 14.71 -2.88 -7.35
CA LYS A 54 15.45 -3.49 -6.23
C LYS A 54 14.46 -3.89 -5.14
N ARG A 55 14.64 -5.08 -4.56
CA ARG A 55 13.81 -5.60 -3.46
C ARG A 55 14.60 -5.63 -2.18
N TYR A 56 13.98 -5.16 -1.11
CA TYR A 56 14.57 -5.12 0.22
C TYR A 56 13.66 -5.87 1.19
N ILE A 57 14.27 -6.70 2.03
CA ILE A 57 13.60 -7.37 3.14
C ILE A 57 13.50 -6.37 4.28
N ILE A 58 12.28 -6.21 4.80
CA ILE A 58 11.99 -5.35 5.93
C ILE A 58 11.72 -6.22 7.13
N THR A 59 12.50 -6.06 8.16
CA THR A 59 12.40 -6.74 9.47
C THR A 59 11.52 -5.93 10.43
N ASP A 60 11.19 -6.49 11.57
CA ASP A 60 10.23 -5.91 12.50
C ASP A 60 10.66 -4.55 13.06
N ASP A 61 11.95 -4.28 13.13
CA ASP A 61 12.49 -2.99 13.56
C ASP A 61 12.31 -1.85 12.53
N LEU A 62 11.88 -2.16 11.31
CA LEU A 62 11.65 -1.25 10.19
C LEU A 62 12.86 -0.37 9.79
N LYS A 63 14.04 -0.61 10.36
CA LYS A 63 15.23 0.25 10.13
C LYS A 63 15.62 0.41 8.68
N LYS A 64 15.38 -0.64 7.87
CA LYS A 64 15.68 -0.57 6.44
C LYS A 64 14.85 0.48 5.70
N LEU A 65 13.68 0.85 6.22
CA LEU A 65 12.86 1.93 5.63
C LEU A 65 13.54 3.29 5.77
N ASP A 66 14.25 3.55 6.87
CA ASP A 66 14.96 4.81 7.07
C ASP A 66 16.04 5.01 5.99
N GLU A 67 16.72 3.93 5.60
CA GLU A 67 17.72 3.98 4.53
C GLU A 67 17.07 4.19 3.13
N LEU A 68 15.80 3.88 2.98
CA LEU A 68 15.06 3.97 1.72
C LEU A 68 14.29 5.28 1.56
N ILE A 69 14.19 6.10 2.60
CA ILE A 69 13.46 7.39 2.57
C ILE A 69 14.08 8.35 1.54
N ASP A 70 15.39 8.39 1.46
CA ASP A 70 16.16 9.28 0.57
C ASP A 70 16.44 8.63 -0.81
N THR A 71 15.98 7.41 -1.02
CA THR A 71 16.12 6.74 -2.30
C THR A 71 14.87 6.94 -3.15
N ASP A 72 15.01 6.69 -4.44
CA ASP A 72 13.98 6.71 -5.47
C ASP A 72 12.61 6.19 -5.00
N PHE A 73 11.62 6.30 -5.86
CA PHE A 73 10.26 5.82 -5.60
C PHE A 73 10.25 4.41 -5.00
N THR A 74 9.88 4.32 -3.72
CA THR A 74 9.81 3.06 -2.97
C THR A 74 8.38 2.76 -2.57
N ILE A 75 7.94 1.54 -2.85
CA ILE A 75 6.62 1.03 -2.47
C ILE A 75 6.74 -0.20 -1.58
N MET A 76 5.88 -0.29 -0.57
CA MET A 76 5.74 -1.47 0.28
C MET A 76 4.26 -1.82 0.41
N ALA A 77 3.90 -3.05 0.05
CA ALA A 77 2.52 -3.52 0.24
C ALA A 77 2.24 -3.78 1.73
N PRO A 78 1.03 -3.53 2.24
CA PRO A 78 0.64 -3.79 3.62
C PRO A 78 0.42 -5.29 3.88
N ILE A 79 1.34 -6.12 3.44
CA ILE A 79 1.32 -7.58 3.49
C ILE A 79 2.67 -8.08 3.98
N SER A 80 2.67 -9.03 4.92
CA SER A 80 3.88 -9.79 5.24
C SER A 80 4.03 -11.01 4.34
N TYR A 81 5.27 -11.40 4.10
CA TYR A 81 5.63 -12.49 3.21
C TYR A 81 6.61 -13.45 3.85
N PHE A 82 6.76 -14.63 3.28
CA PHE A 82 7.91 -15.49 3.50
C PHE A 82 8.99 -15.23 2.46
N GLY A 83 10.20 -14.90 2.92
CA GLY A 83 11.36 -14.71 2.07
C GLY A 83 11.20 -13.53 1.11
N LYS A 84 11.81 -13.62 -0.07
CA LYS A 84 12.01 -12.48 -0.99
C LYS A 84 10.93 -12.35 -2.08
N SER A 85 9.90 -13.17 -2.10
CA SER A 85 8.90 -13.18 -3.17
C SER A 85 7.60 -12.48 -2.77
N ARG A 86 7.21 -11.45 -3.52
CA ARG A 86 5.92 -10.73 -3.38
C ARG A 86 4.79 -11.42 -4.14
N SER A 87 4.65 -12.72 -4.03
CA SER A 87 3.53 -13.43 -4.65
C SER A 87 2.53 -13.93 -3.62
N GLY A 88 1.27 -14.14 -4.03
CA GLY A 88 0.22 -14.64 -3.15
C GLY A 88 0.57 -15.96 -2.47
N LYS A 89 1.37 -16.82 -3.10
CA LYS A 89 1.87 -18.07 -2.52
C LYS A 89 2.71 -17.84 -1.24
N PHE A 90 3.45 -16.73 -1.18
CA PHE A 90 4.33 -16.39 -0.06
C PHE A 90 3.73 -15.34 0.86
N ALA A 91 2.55 -14.80 0.53
CA ALA A 91 1.84 -13.88 1.41
C ALA A 91 1.39 -14.58 2.69
N ARG A 92 1.55 -13.90 3.84
CA ARG A 92 1.24 -14.46 5.18
C ARG A 92 0.08 -13.76 5.84
N PHE A 93 0.17 -12.46 6.03
CA PHE A 93 -0.87 -11.66 6.65
C PHE A 93 -1.07 -10.36 5.88
N LEU A 94 -2.32 -9.95 5.74
CA LEU A 94 -2.73 -8.62 5.29
C LEU A 94 -2.99 -7.75 6.51
N TYR A 95 -2.40 -6.56 6.55
CA TYR A 95 -2.52 -5.59 7.64
C TYR A 95 -3.41 -4.40 7.29
N ALA A 96 -3.51 -4.06 6.02
CA ALA A 96 -4.40 -3.00 5.55
C ALA A 96 -4.89 -3.30 4.13
N LEU A 97 -6.08 -2.78 3.78
CA LEU A 97 -6.48 -2.66 2.38
C LEU A 97 -5.92 -1.34 1.85
N ALA A 98 -5.24 -1.40 0.72
CA ALA A 98 -4.70 -0.23 0.03
C ALA A 98 -5.35 -0.06 -1.34
N PHE A 99 -5.74 1.18 -1.66
CA PHE A 99 -6.33 1.57 -2.94
C PHE A 99 -5.50 2.69 -3.55
N ASP A 100 -5.10 2.49 -4.78
CA ASP A 100 -4.37 3.46 -5.57
C ASP A 100 -5.35 4.19 -6.51
N LEU A 101 -5.45 5.50 -6.34
CA LEU A 101 -6.30 6.38 -7.15
C LEU A 101 -5.40 7.24 -8.05
N ASP A 102 -5.03 6.69 -9.19
CA ASP A 102 -4.20 7.37 -10.17
C ASP A 102 -4.91 8.54 -10.86
N GLY A 103 -4.15 9.59 -11.17
CA GLY A 103 -4.62 10.72 -11.94
C GLY A 103 -5.66 11.59 -11.22
N VAL A 104 -5.80 11.47 -9.91
CA VAL A 104 -6.69 12.30 -9.09
C VAL A 104 -5.91 13.42 -8.41
N GLY A 105 -6.58 14.53 -8.16
CA GLY A 105 -6.00 15.70 -7.52
C GLY A 105 -6.88 16.24 -6.40
N MET A 106 -6.68 17.51 -6.06
CA MET A 106 -7.41 18.19 -4.97
C MET A 106 -8.94 18.16 -5.08
N PRO A 107 -9.56 18.27 -6.27
CA PRO A 107 -11.02 18.16 -6.37
C PRO A 107 -11.53 16.79 -5.89
N GLN A 108 -10.90 15.69 -6.36
CA GLN A 108 -11.27 14.35 -5.99
C GLN A 108 -10.97 14.04 -4.52
N LEU A 109 -9.88 14.58 -3.99
CA LEU A 109 -9.58 14.47 -2.56
C LEU A 109 -10.70 15.07 -1.71
N ARG A 110 -11.18 16.28 -2.07
CA ARG A 110 -12.29 16.92 -1.36
C ARG A 110 -13.56 16.07 -1.43
N ASP A 111 -13.87 15.49 -2.59
CA ASP A 111 -15.04 14.63 -2.75
C ASP A 111 -14.93 13.35 -1.94
N VAL A 112 -13.76 12.70 -1.92
CA VAL A 112 -13.50 11.52 -1.08
C VAL A 112 -13.69 11.85 0.39
N LEU A 113 -13.07 12.91 0.88
CA LEU A 113 -13.19 13.32 2.29
C LEU A 113 -14.63 13.69 2.66
N HIS A 114 -15.34 14.40 1.78
CA HIS A 114 -16.75 14.72 2.00
C HIS A 114 -17.62 13.46 2.09
N GLN A 115 -17.40 12.47 1.22
CA GLN A 115 -18.15 11.22 1.24
C GLN A 115 -17.85 10.39 2.51
N MET A 116 -16.60 10.40 2.97
CA MET A 116 -16.21 9.79 4.25
C MET A 116 -16.90 10.48 5.43
N ASP A 117 -16.98 11.79 5.42
CA ASP A 117 -17.67 12.58 6.45
C ASP A 117 -19.17 12.30 6.49
N LYS A 118 -19.80 12.09 5.34
CA LYS A 118 -21.22 11.75 5.22
C LYS A 118 -21.51 10.26 5.46
N GLY A 119 -20.50 9.44 5.71
CA GLY A 119 -20.66 7.99 5.88
C GLY A 119 -21.05 7.24 4.60
N ILE A 120 -20.87 7.86 3.42
CA ILE A 120 -21.10 7.23 2.12
C ILE A 120 -19.95 6.26 1.80
N LEU A 121 -18.73 6.68 2.12
CA LEU A 121 -17.53 5.83 2.07
C LEU A 121 -17.05 5.54 3.49
N PRO A 122 -16.48 4.35 3.74
CA PRO A 122 -15.77 4.10 4.99
C PRO A 122 -14.64 5.12 5.18
N LYS A 123 -14.40 5.53 6.42
CA LYS A 123 -13.26 6.42 6.71
C LYS A 123 -11.96 5.67 6.54
N ALA A 124 -11.09 6.14 5.66
CA ALA A 124 -9.73 5.62 5.53
C ALA A 124 -8.92 5.95 6.78
N SER A 125 -8.05 5.03 7.20
CA SER A 125 -7.08 5.27 8.26
C SER A 125 -6.05 6.31 7.83
N PHE A 126 -5.63 6.25 6.55
CA PHE A 126 -4.70 7.21 5.96
C PHE A 126 -5.08 7.55 4.54
N VAL A 127 -4.86 8.81 4.17
CA VAL A 127 -4.89 9.30 2.80
C VAL A 127 -3.51 9.86 2.49
N VAL A 128 -2.82 9.25 1.54
CA VAL A 128 -1.44 9.57 1.19
C VAL A 128 -1.39 10.15 -0.21
N ASN A 129 -0.68 11.26 -0.39
CA ASN A 129 -0.39 11.80 -1.71
C ASN A 129 0.75 10.99 -2.34
N SER A 130 0.50 10.32 -3.47
CA SER A 130 1.49 9.53 -4.19
C SER A 130 2.32 10.35 -5.20
N GLY A 131 2.06 11.66 -5.30
CA GLY A 131 2.65 12.53 -6.31
C GLY A 131 1.83 12.60 -7.61
N THR A 132 1.32 11.48 -8.09
CA THR A 132 0.47 11.38 -9.29
C THR A 132 -1.00 11.10 -8.98
N GLY A 133 -1.33 10.87 -7.71
CA GLY A 133 -2.67 10.51 -7.25
C GLY A 133 -2.75 10.41 -5.74
N LEU A 134 -3.68 9.58 -5.26
CA LEU A 134 -3.91 9.36 -3.84
C LEU A 134 -3.91 7.86 -3.54
N HIS A 135 -3.29 7.49 -2.41
CA HIS A 135 -3.48 6.17 -1.83
C HIS A 135 -4.39 6.25 -0.61
N LEU A 136 -5.40 5.39 -0.56
CA LEU A 136 -6.26 5.22 0.61
C LEU A 136 -5.88 3.94 1.32
N TYR A 137 -5.61 4.02 2.63
CA TYR A 137 -5.31 2.87 3.46
C TYR A 137 -6.39 2.66 4.52
N TYR A 138 -6.88 1.43 4.61
CA TYR A 138 -7.79 0.97 5.65
C TYR A 138 -7.06 -0.06 6.48
N VAL A 139 -6.48 0.38 7.59
CA VAL A 139 -5.76 -0.50 8.52
C VAL A 139 -6.76 -1.42 9.21
N LEU A 140 -6.45 -2.70 9.25
CA LEU A 140 -7.29 -3.72 9.85
C LEU A 140 -7.02 -3.79 11.35
N SER A 141 -8.07 -3.94 12.16
CA SER A 141 -7.94 -4.12 13.61
C SER A 141 -7.15 -5.38 13.98
N GLU A 142 -7.27 -6.41 13.14
CA GLU A 142 -6.51 -7.65 13.25
C GLU A 142 -5.98 -8.06 11.87
N PRO A 143 -4.72 -8.52 11.77
CA PRO A 143 -4.18 -8.97 10.50
C PRO A 143 -4.92 -10.23 10.00
N VAL A 144 -5.24 -10.24 8.71
CA VAL A 144 -5.95 -11.37 8.09
C VAL A 144 -4.95 -12.36 7.49
N PRO A 145 -4.98 -13.64 7.90
CA PRO A 145 -4.14 -14.68 7.30
C PRO A 145 -4.42 -14.83 5.81
N MET A 146 -3.38 -14.88 4.99
CA MET A 146 -3.46 -14.92 3.53
C MET A 146 -3.56 -16.36 3.00
N TYR A 147 -4.44 -17.18 3.59
CA TYR A 147 -4.78 -18.49 3.02
C TYR A 147 -5.52 -18.32 1.67
N PRO A 148 -5.46 -19.30 0.75
CA PRO A 148 -6.08 -19.19 -0.56
C PRO A 148 -7.54 -18.76 -0.55
N GLN A 149 -8.38 -19.33 0.36
CA GLN A 149 -9.76 -18.94 0.52
C GLN A 149 -9.93 -17.49 0.98
N ASN A 150 -9.07 -17.02 1.89
CA ASN A 150 -9.11 -15.65 2.37
C ASN A 150 -8.66 -14.67 1.28
N GLN A 151 -7.65 -15.03 0.48
CA GLN A 151 -7.20 -14.22 -0.66
C GLN A 151 -8.32 -14.01 -1.67
N HIS A 152 -9.10 -15.05 -1.96
CA HIS A 152 -10.26 -14.93 -2.86
C HIS A 152 -11.29 -13.95 -2.29
N TYR A 153 -11.70 -14.13 -1.03
CA TYR A 153 -12.65 -13.25 -0.35
C TYR A 153 -12.17 -11.79 -0.30
N LEU A 154 -10.90 -11.57 0.05
CA LEU A 154 -10.30 -10.24 0.11
C LEU A 154 -10.27 -9.57 -1.27
N LYS A 155 -10.05 -10.34 -2.33
CA LYS A 155 -10.10 -9.84 -3.70
C LYS A 155 -11.50 -9.33 -4.07
N GLU A 156 -12.55 -10.08 -3.74
CA GLU A 156 -13.94 -9.67 -3.97
C GLU A 156 -14.31 -8.43 -3.16
N LEU A 157 -13.91 -8.40 -1.88
CA LEU A 157 -14.09 -7.23 -1.01
C LEU A 157 -13.42 -5.99 -1.59
N LYS A 158 -12.18 -6.13 -2.05
CA LYS A 158 -11.41 -5.05 -2.67
C LYS A 158 -12.12 -4.53 -3.93
N TYR A 159 -12.60 -5.41 -4.80
CA TYR A 159 -13.35 -5.00 -5.98
C TYR A 159 -14.65 -4.25 -5.63
N SER A 160 -15.36 -4.71 -4.61
CA SER A 160 -16.56 -4.04 -4.12
C SER A 160 -16.25 -2.63 -3.62
N LEU A 161 -15.23 -2.46 -2.80
CA LEU A 161 -14.80 -1.16 -2.28
C LEU A 161 -14.28 -0.25 -3.40
N THR A 162 -13.52 -0.78 -4.36
CA THR A 162 -13.05 -0.01 -5.51
C THR A 162 -14.23 0.61 -6.29
N ARG A 163 -15.30 -0.16 -6.50
CA ARG A 163 -16.51 0.36 -7.17
C ARG A 163 -17.25 1.41 -6.36
N GLN A 164 -17.18 1.36 -5.03
CA GLN A 164 -17.76 2.40 -4.17
C GLN A 164 -16.92 3.68 -4.20
N ILE A 165 -15.59 3.54 -4.14
CA ILE A 165 -14.65 4.68 -4.16
C ILE A 165 -14.73 5.39 -5.53
N TRP A 166 -14.66 4.65 -6.62
CA TRP A 166 -14.78 5.17 -7.98
C TRP A 166 -16.24 5.33 -8.37
N ASN A 167 -16.88 6.36 -7.86
CA ASN A 167 -18.24 6.72 -8.20
C ASN A 167 -18.27 8.05 -9.00
N ARG A 168 -19.45 8.46 -9.41
CA ARG A 168 -19.64 9.68 -10.23
C ARG A 168 -19.13 10.97 -9.57
N TYR A 169 -18.95 11.00 -8.28
CA TYR A 169 -18.50 12.17 -7.54
C TYR A 169 -16.98 12.19 -7.31
N THR A 170 -16.35 11.03 -7.29
CA THR A 170 -14.89 10.91 -7.09
C THR A 170 -14.12 10.83 -8.39
N SER A 171 -14.78 10.57 -9.53
CA SER A 171 -14.09 10.30 -10.78
C SER A 171 -14.35 11.36 -11.84
N SER A 172 -13.32 12.13 -12.17
CA SER A 172 -13.16 12.67 -13.52
C SER A 172 -12.69 11.60 -14.53
N ILE A 173 -12.39 10.39 -14.05
CA ILE A 173 -11.87 9.28 -14.84
C ILE A 173 -13.03 8.38 -15.23
N LYS A 174 -13.17 8.12 -16.54
CA LYS A 174 -14.30 7.40 -17.13
C LYS A 174 -14.38 5.91 -16.74
N GLN A 175 -13.29 5.32 -16.20
CA GLN A 175 -13.24 3.92 -15.77
C GLN A 175 -12.47 3.78 -14.47
N PRO A 176 -12.95 2.96 -13.52
CA PRO A 176 -12.20 2.64 -12.32
C PRO A 176 -10.91 1.92 -12.70
N GLN A 177 -9.78 2.48 -12.32
CA GLN A 177 -8.52 1.77 -12.43
C GLN A 177 -8.44 0.77 -11.27
N MET A 178 -8.59 -0.50 -11.59
CA MET A 178 -8.50 -1.59 -10.62
C MET A 178 -7.03 -1.96 -10.41
N GLN A 179 -6.28 -1.04 -9.81
CA GLN A 179 -4.91 -1.30 -9.40
C GLN A 179 -4.88 -1.70 -7.92
N GLY A 180 -4.10 -2.74 -7.65
CA GLY A 180 -3.91 -3.20 -6.31
C GLY A 180 -3.06 -4.42 -6.20
#